data_b65d4cc6a3e201647c54d857b7e656bb
#
_entry.id   b65d4cc6a3e201647c54d857b7e656bb
#
_cell.length_a   1.000
_cell.length_b   1.000
_cell.length_c   1.000
_cell.angle_alpha   90.00
_cell.angle_beta   90.00
_cell.angle_gamma   90.00
#
_symmetry.space_group_name_H-M   'P 1'
#
loop_
_entity.id
_entity.type
_entity.pdbx_description
1 polymer ?
#
loop_
_entity_poly.entity_id
_entity_poly.type
_entity_poly.pdbx_seq_one_letter_code
_entity_poly.pdbx_strand_id
1 'polypeptide(L)'
;SHTKDNAAKIVFGDPVLCAQFLKGYTDIPLFKEIKPEDIENVSSHFLPLFQESRDSDTVNKIRIGDSEIYLIALIEHQSENDFDMSFRILRYIVFIWTDYAAQQEKLHKGITKSKAFLYPPILPVVYYEGTSTWSAPLNFKDRVFLNNVLGDYIPSFNYLVVPLNKYSKQDLIEKNDELSLIFLINQL
;
A
#
# COMPACT_ATOMS: atom_id res chain seq x y z
N SER A 1 1.67 16.58 15.81
CA SER A 1 1.57 15.25 15.18
C SER A 1 0.27 15.08 14.39
N HIS A 2 -0.87 15.59 14.87
CA HIS A 2 -2.17 15.41 14.19
C HIS A 2 -2.27 15.99 12.76
N THR A 3 -1.50 17.01 12.41
CA THR A 3 -1.53 17.62 11.08
C THR A 3 -0.84 16.78 10.01
N LYS A 4 0.20 16.03 10.36
CA LYS A 4 0.92 15.14 9.43
C LYS A 4 0.16 13.84 9.17
N ASP A 5 -0.45 13.27 10.21
CA ASP A 5 -1.33 12.09 10.07
C ASP A 5 -2.48 12.35 9.09
N ASN A 6 -2.96 13.59 9.03
CA ASN A 6 -4.03 13.98 8.12
C ASN A 6 -3.58 14.07 6.65
N ALA A 7 -2.34 14.49 6.37
CA ALA A 7 -1.88 14.70 4.98
C ALA A 7 -1.82 13.39 4.20
N ALA A 8 -1.21 12.35 4.76
CA ALA A 8 -1.10 11.06 4.10
C ALA A 8 -2.45 10.34 3.98
N LYS A 9 -3.31 10.46 5.00
CA LYS A 9 -4.68 9.96 4.94
C LYS A 9 -5.52 10.67 3.86
N ILE A 10 -5.28 11.96 3.65
CA ILE A 10 -5.89 12.73 2.55
C ILE A 10 -5.40 12.20 1.20
N VAL A 11 -4.09 12.00 1.02
CA VAL A 11 -3.51 11.50 -0.24
C VAL A 11 -4.12 10.17 -0.66
N PHE A 12 -4.20 9.20 0.25
CA PHE A 12 -4.73 7.88 -0.07
C PHE A 12 -6.25 7.78 0.08
N GLY A 13 -6.88 8.74 0.72
CA GLY A 13 -8.33 8.84 0.83
C GLY A 13 -9.00 9.58 -0.33
N ASP A 14 -8.25 10.38 -1.09
CA ASP A 14 -8.73 11.12 -2.24
C ASP A 14 -8.36 10.40 -3.55
N PRO A 15 -9.34 10.00 -4.40
CA PRO A 15 -9.07 9.27 -5.62
C PRO A 15 -8.17 10.01 -6.61
N VAL A 16 -8.27 11.35 -6.69
CA VAL A 16 -7.42 12.17 -7.59
C VAL A 16 -5.96 12.10 -7.13
N LEU A 17 -5.70 12.33 -5.84
CA LEU A 17 -4.37 12.30 -5.26
C LEU A 17 -3.77 10.89 -5.29
N CYS A 18 -4.58 9.88 -5.03
CA CYS A 18 -4.16 8.48 -5.11
C CYS A 18 -3.78 8.10 -6.55
N ALA A 19 -4.53 8.52 -7.55
CA ALA A 19 -4.19 8.29 -8.96
C ALA A 19 -2.86 8.98 -9.33
N GLN A 20 -2.63 10.21 -8.91
CA GLN A 20 -1.38 10.92 -9.12
C GLN A 20 -0.19 10.20 -8.46
N PHE A 21 -0.39 9.69 -7.24
CA PHE A 21 0.60 8.88 -6.55
C PHE A 21 0.96 7.62 -7.35
N LEU A 22 -0.02 6.87 -7.79
CA LEU A 22 0.19 5.64 -8.56
C LEU A 22 0.92 5.90 -9.88
N LYS A 23 0.60 6.99 -10.56
CA LYS A 23 1.24 7.38 -11.83
C LYS A 23 2.67 7.87 -11.65
N GLY A 24 2.91 8.68 -10.64
CA GLY A 24 4.14 9.48 -10.52
C GLY A 24 5.19 8.93 -9.54
N TYR A 25 4.83 7.98 -8.66
CA TYR A 25 5.68 7.58 -7.54
C TYR A 25 5.91 6.07 -7.42
N THR A 26 5.32 5.25 -8.28
CA THR A 26 5.45 3.79 -8.20
C THR A 26 6.31 3.17 -9.29
N ASP A 27 6.52 3.85 -10.41
CA ASP A 27 7.21 3.32 -11.62
C ASP A 27 6.61 2.00 -12.14
N ILE A 28 5.32 1.77 -11.87
CA ILE A 28 4.60 0.58 -12.34
C ILE A 28 3.84 0.95 -13.62
N PRO A 29 4.21 0.40 -14.80
CA PRO A 29 3.61 0.77 -16.08
C PRO A 29 2.08 0.60 -16.13
N LEU A 30 1.55 -0.39 -15.40
CA LEU A 30 0.12 -0.66 -15.30
C LEU A 30 -0.69 0.55 -14.83
N PHE A 31 -0.10 1.43 -14.02
CA PHE A 31 -0.79 2.59 -13.43
C PHE A 31 -0.69 3.87 -14.26
N LYS A 32 -0.02 3.87 -15.40
CA LYS A 32 0.12 5.08 -16.24
C LYS A 32 -1.22 5.63 -16.71
N GLU A 33 -2.19 4.77 -16.97
CA GLU A 33 -3.52 5.13 -17.49
C GLU A 33 -4.61 5.09 -16.40
N ILE A 34 -4.24 4.95 -15.12
CA ILE A 34 -5.21 4.91 -14.02
C ILE A 34 -5.93 6.26 -13.88
N LYS A 35 -7.23 6.20 -13.66
CA LYS A 35 -8.09 7.39 -13.49
C LYS A 35 -8.67 7.40 -12.07
N PRO A 36 -9.02 8.58 -11.54
CA PRO A 36 -9.64 8.69 -10.22
C PRO A 36 -10.90 7.81 -10.06
N GLU A 37 -11.72 7.69 -11.10
CA GLU A 37 -12.92 6.84 -11.10
C GLU A 37 -12.65 5.34 -10.99
N ASP A 38 -11.42 4.91 -11.21
CA ASP A 38 -11.01 3.50 -11.04
C ASP A 38 -10.65 3.16 -9.60
N ILE A 39 -10.58 4.15 -8.71
CA ILE A 39 -10.12 4.02 -7.32
C ILE A 39 -11.30 4.20 -6.36
N GLU A 40 -11.46 3.23 -5.46
CA GLU A 40 -12.47 3.23 -4.40
C GLU A 40 -11.79 3.04 -3.05
N ASN A 41 -12.00 3.96 -2.11
CA ASN A 41 -11.54 3.79 -0.75
C ASN A 41 -12.45 2.81 -0.01
N VAL A 42 -11.89 1.67 0.39
CA VAL A 42 -12.60 0.59 1.10
C VAL A 42 -12.10 0.42 2.54
N SER A 43 -11.40 1.41 3.07
CA SER A 43 -10.84 1.38 4.43
C SER A 43 -11.90 1.13 5.50
N SER A 44 -13.10 1.68 5.35
CA SER A 44 -14.20 1.49 6.30
C SER A 44 -14.68 0.05 6.40
N HIS A 45 -14.48 -0.77 5.36
CA HIS A 45 -14.81 -2.18 5.38
C HIS A 45 -13.75 -3.02 6.11
N PHE A 46 -12.47 -2.72 5.90
CA PHE A 46 -11.38 -3.55 6.40
C PHE A 46 -10.83 -3.12 7.76
N LEU A 47 -10.55 -1.82 7.96
CA LEU A 47 -9.82 -1.36 9.12
C LEU A 47 -10.51 -1.64 10.46
N PRO A 48 -11.83 -1.50 10.60
CA PRO A 48 -12.48 -1.80 11.88
C PRO A 48 -12.41 -3.28 12.28
N LEU A 49 -12.22 -4.16 11.31
CA LEU A 49 -12.17 -5.62 11.53
C LEU A 49 -10.75 -6.13 11.74
N PHE A 50 -9.74 -5.36 11.34
CA PHE A 50 -8.33 -5.74 11.46
C PHE A 50 -7.72 -5.10 12.71
N GLN A 51 -7.47 -5.92 13.74
CA GLN A 51 -7.04 -5.44 15.07
C GLN A 51 -5.70 -4.71 15.07
N GLU A 52 -4.81 -5.03 14.12
CA GLU A 52 -3.49 -4.41 13.98
C GLU A 52 -3.52 -3.14 13.13
N SER A 53 -4.69 -2.72 12.64
CA SER A 53 -4.83 -1.48 11.88
C SER A 53 -4.54 -0.25 12.75
N ARG A 54 -4.00 0.78 12.11
CA ARG A 54 -3.87 2.12 12.70
C ARG A 54 -4.82 3.07 11.98
N ASP A 55 -5.22 4.13 12.64
CA ASP A 55 -6.13 5.14 12.08
C ASP A 55 -5.58 5.81 10.80
N SER A 56 -4.26 5.82 10.67
CA SER A 56 -3.56 6.37 9.51
C SER A 56 -3.49 5.44 8.31
N ASP A 57 -3.75 4.14 8.49
CA ASP A 57 -3.71 3.17 7.40
C ASP A 57 -4.90 3.35 6.45
N THR A 58 -4.71 3.04 5.18
CA THR A 58 -5.78 3.07 4.18
C THR A 58 -5.76 1.82 3.31
N VAL A 59 -6.94 1.43 2.83
CA VAL A 59 -7.12 0.37 1.86
C VAL A 59 -7.94 0.90 0.70
N ASN A 60 -7.39 0.86 -0.50
CA ASN A 60 -8.07 1.22 -1.75
C ASN A 60 -8.22 0.01 -2.65
N LYS A 61 -9.35 -0.06 -3.32
CA LYS A 61 -9.60 -1.01 -4.40
C LYS A 61 -9.45 -0.27 -5.73
N ILE A 62 -8.64 -0.82 -6.64
CA ILE A 62 -8.33 -0.23 -7.93
C ILE A 62 -8.86 -1.17 -9.01
N ARG A 63 -9.73 -0.67 -9.88
CA ARG A 63 -10.24 -1.41 -11.01
C ARG A 63 -9.28 -1.28 -12.20
N ILE A 64 -8.87 -2.42 -12.75
CA ILE A 64 -8.05 -2.51 -13.95
C ILE A 64 -8.75 -3.44 -14.94
N GLY A 65 -9.43 -2.88 -15.93
CA GLY A 65 -10.29 -3.66 -16.82
C GLY A 65 -11.38 -4.38 -16.03
N ASP A 66 -11.45 -5.71 -16.16
CA ASP A 66 -12.39 -6.57 -15.43
C ASP A 66 -11.81 -7.10 -14.11
N SER A 67 -10.62 -6.65 -13.72
CA SER A 67 -9.90 -7.12 -12.54
C SER A 67 -9.79 -6.05 -11.47
N GLU A 68 -9.50 -6.47 -10.25
CA GLU A 68 -9.29 -5.60 -9.10
C GLU A 68 -7.91 -5.79 -8.51
N ILE A 69 -7.32 -4.70 -8.04
CA ILE A 69 -6.08 -4.68 -7.26
C ILE A 69 -6.39 -3.97 -5.95
N TYR A 70 -5.83 -4.44 -4.85
CA TYR A 70 -5.90 -3.72 -3.57
C TYR A 70 -4.59 -2.98 -3.32
N LEU A 71 -4.70 -1.72 -2.94
CA LEU A 71 -3.60 -0.88 -2.47
C LEU A 71 -3.71 -0.72 -0.96
N ILE A 72 -2.70 -1.18 -0.24
CA ILE A 72 -2.57 -0.92 1.19
C ILE A 72 -1.54 0.20 1.36
N ALA A 73 -1.93 1.30 1.98
CA ALA A 73 -1.00 2.35 2.34
C ALA A 73 -0.86 2.44 3.86
N LEU A 74 0.33 2.19 4.35
CA LEU A 74 0.72 2.29 5.74
C LEU A 74 1.58 3.52 5.94
N ILE A 75 1.33 4.28 6.99
CA ILE A 75 2.03 5.52 7.27
C ILE A 75 2.97 5.32 8.46
N GLU A 76 4.23 5.63 8.25
CA GLU A 76 5.24 5.57 9.30
C GLU A 76 5.88 6.94 9.50
N HIS A 77 5.65 7.53 10.68
CA HIS A 77 6.12 8.86 11.05
C HIS A 77 7.39 8.87 11.89
N GLN A 78 7.79 7.71 12.39
CA GLN A 78 8.88 7.62 13.36
C GLN A 78 10.23 7.80 12.67
N SER A 79 11.16 8.39 13.39
CA SER A 79 12.55 8.49 12.96
C SER A 79 13.27 7.14 12.93
N GLU A 80 12.73 6.14 13.59
CA GLU A 80 13.25 4.78 13.63
C GLU A 80 12.44 3.88 12.69
N ASN A 81 13.14 2.98 12.01
CA ASN A 81 12.53 2.02 11.11
C ASN A 81 11.73 0.96 11.89
N ASP A 82 10.53 0.66 11.45
CA ASP A 82 9.79 -0.50 11.91
C ASP A 82 10.30 -1.75 11.16
N PHE A 83 11.19 -2.49 11.83
CA PHE A 83 11.75 -3.73 11.26
C PHE A 83 10.71 -4.84 11.09
N ASP A 84 9.55 -4.75 11.74
CA ASP A 84 8.46 -5.72 11.61
C ASP A 84 7.40 -5.31 10.57
N MET A 85 7.65 -4.26 9.81
CA MET A 85 6.73 -3.73 8.81
C MET A 85 6.28 -4.80 7.81
N SER A 86 7.19 -5.63 7.32
CA SER A 86 6.84 -6.68 6.35
C SER A 86 5.89 -7.72 6.93
N PHE A 87 6.02 -8.06 8.22
CA PHE A 87 5.08 -8.99 8.86
C PHE A 87 3.71 -8.35 9.12
N ARG A 88 3.68 -7.09 9.50
CA ARG A 88 2.43 -6.33 9.61
C ARG A 88 1.70 -6.29 8.26
N ILE A 89 2.42 -6.06 7.16
CA ILE A 89 1.87 -6.10 5.80
C ILE A 89 1.36 -7.49 5.45
N LEU A 90 2.10 -8.56 5.77
CA LEU A 90 1.67 -9.93 5.52
C LEU A 90 0.33 -10.23 6.19
N ARG A 91 0.14 -9.78 7.42
CA ARG A 91 -1.15 -9.92 8.12
C ARG A 91 -2.29 -9.21 7.40
N TYR A 92 -2.04 -7.99 6.88
CA TYR A 92 -3.00 -7.28 6.04
C TYR A 92 -3.37 -8.06 4.77
N ILE A 93 -2.36 -8.58 4.08
CA ILE A 93 -2.55 -9.35 2.86
C ILE A 93 -3.45 -10.57 3.13
N VAL A 94 -3.12 -11.34 4.15
CA VAL A 94 -3.89 -12.54 4.53
C VAL A 94 -5.33 -12.16 4.92
N PHE A 95 -5.49 -11.08 5.67
CA PHE A 95 -6.80 -10.59 6.08
C PHE A 95 -7.67 -10.18 4.88
N ILE A 96 -7.14 -9.41 3.94
CA ILE A 96 -7.87 -8.99 2.74
C ILE A 96 -8.23 -10.20 1.88
N TRP A 97 -7.32 -11.12 1.66
CA TRP A 97 -7.59 -12.32 0.88
C TRP A 97 -8.59 -13.25 1.55
N THR A 98 -8.57 -13.34 2.87
CA THR A 98 -9.57 -14.12 3.64
C THR A 98 -10.97 -13.54 3.46
N ASP A 99 -11.10 -12.22 3.56
CA ASP A 99 -12.38 -11.53 3.34
C ASP A 99 -12.85 -11.67 1.88
N TYR A 100 -11.94 -11.47 0.92
CA TYR A 100 -12.24 -11.64 -0.51
C TYR A 100 -12.77 -13.05 -0.81
N ALA A 101 -12.08 -14.08 -0.34
CA ALA A 101 -12.50 -15.47 -0.53
C ALA A 101 -13.86 -15.72 0.08
N ALA A 102 -14.13 -15.21 1.27
CA ALA A 102 -15.43 -15.36 1.94
C ALA A 102 -16.57 -14.69 1.14
N GLN A 103 -16.33 -13.51 0.59
CA GLN A 103 -17.31 -12.83 -0.26
C GLN A 103 -17.57 -13.59 -1.56
N GLN A 104 -16.54 -14.09 -2.21
CA GLN A 104 -16.69 -14.90 -3.43
C GLN A 104 -17.45 -16.21 -3.17
N GLU A 105 -17.20 -16.86 -2.05
CA GLU A 105 -17.95 -18.08 -1.64
C GLU A 105 -19.43 -17.80 -1.39
N LYS A 106 -19.79 -16.61 -0.90
CA LYS A 106 -21.20 -16.20 -0.76
C LYS A 106 -21.89 -16.03 -2.10
N LEU A 107 -21.17 -15.54 -3.11
CA LEU A 107 -21.70 -15.34 -4.46
C LEU A 107 -21.79 -16.68 -5.23
N HIS A 108 -20.77 -17.51 -5.09
CA HIS A 108 -20.65 -18.78 -5.81
C HIS A 108 -20.02 -19.83 -4.88
N LYS A 109 -20.85 -20.64 -4.24
CA LYS A 109 -20.40 -21.68 -3.31
C LYS A 109 -19.40 -22.64 -3.97
N GLY A 110 -18.27 -22.84 -3.32
CA GLY A 110 -17.20 -23.72 -3.79
C GLY A 110 -16.22 -23.07 -4.78
N ILE A 111 -16.39 -21.78 -5.10
CA ILE A 111 -15.56 -21.09 -6.11
C ILE A 111 -14.07 -21.10 -5.75
N THR A 112 -13.71 -20.98 -4.48
CA THR A 112 -12.32 -20.95 -4.04
C THR A 112 -11.55 -22.25 -4.29
N LYS A 113 -12.26 -23.36 -4.48
CA LYS A 113 -11.69 -24.67 -4.84
C LYS A 113 -11.59 -24.87 -6.35
N SER A 114 -12.12 -23.94 -7.13
CA SER A 114 -12.05 -23.98 -8.58
C SER A 114 -10.65 -23.67 -9.07
N LYS A 115 -10.19 -24.38 -10.09
CA LYS A 115 -8.89 -24.11 -10.76
C LYS A 115 -8.79 -22.69 -11.32
N ALA A 116 -9.90 -22.10 -11.70
CA ALA A 116 -9.94 -20.75 -12.29
C ALA A 116 -9.93 -19.64 -11.25
N PHE A 117 -10.16 -19.93 -9.97
CA PHE A 117 -10.16 -18.90 -8.92
C PHE A 117 -8.76 -18.38 -8.65
N LEU A 118 -8.63 -17.06 -8.70
CA LEU A 118 -7.40 -16.35 -8.37
C LEU A 118 -7.68 -15.25 -7.35
N TYR A 119 -6.76 -15.05 -6.43
CA TYR A 119 -6.80 -13.92 -5.51
C TYR A 119 -6.37 -12.63 -6.23
N PRO A 120 -6.95 -11.47 -5.87
CA PRO A 120 -6.52 -10.20 -6.42
C PRO A 120 -5.11 -9.86 -5.94
N PRO A 121 -4.28 -9.21 -6.79
CA PRO A 121 -2.99 -8.70 -6.33
C PRO A 121 -3.18 -7.64 -5.26
N ILE A 122 -2.22 -7.55 -4.35
CA ILE A 122 -2.17 -6.51 -3.33
C ILE A 122 -0.85 -5.79 -3.44
N LEU A 123 -0.90 -4.46 -3.63
CA LEU A 123 0.27 -3.59 -3.63
C LEU A 123 0.41 -2.94 -2.25
N PRO A 124 1.43 -3.30 -1.47
CA PRO A 124 1.70 -2.65 -0.21
C PRO A 124 2.63 -1.45 -0.40
N VAL A 125 2.26 -0.32 0.18
CA VAL A 125 3.04 0.91 0.17
C VAL A 125 3.24 1.40 1.59
N VAL A 126 4.46 1.75 1.94
CA VAL A 126 4.81 2.46 3.17
C VAL A 126 5.16 3.89 2.82
N TYR A 127 4.37 4.81 3.31
CA TYR A 127 4.59 6.23 3.22
C TYR A 127 5.43 6.66 4.41
N TYR A 128 6.71 6.96 4.16
CA TYR A 128 7.69 7.21 5.21
C TYR A 128 8.02 8.69 5.33
N GLU A 129 7.73 9.27 6.48
CA GLU A 129 8.00 10.67 6.81
C GLU A 129 9.19 10.86 7.77
N GLY A 130 9.85 9.77 8.13
CA GLY A 130 11.02 9.84 9.01
C GLY A 130 12.21 10.55 8.37
N THR A 131 13.12 11.05 9.21
CA THR A 131 14.33 11.76 8.78
C THR A 131 15.49 10.84 8.44
N SER A 132 15.49 9.62 8.98
CA SER A 132 16.50 8.60 8.70
C SER A 132 16.22 7.87 7.40
N THR A 133 17.24 7.24 6.83
CA THR A 133 17.05 6.35 5.67
C THR A 133 16.29 5.09 6.10
N TRP A 134 15.31 4.67 5.29
CA TRP A 134 14.63 3.39 5.52
C TRP A 134 15.62 2.24 5.38
N SER A 135 15.75 1.41 6.39
CA SER A 135 16.68 0.29 6.44
C SER A 135 16.04 -1.05 6.81
N ALA A 136 14.74 -1.06 7.13
CA ALA A 136 14.03 -2.31 7.35
C ALA A 136 13.98 -3.15 6.06
N PRO A 137 14.01 -4.49 6.15
CA PRO A 137 13.91 -5.35 4.97
C PRO A 137 12.67 -5.08 4.14
N LEU A 138 12.85 -4.95 2.82
CA LEU A 138 11.75 -4.72 1.87
C LEU A 138 11.03 -6.02 1.45
N ASN A 139 11.62 -7.17 1.73
CA ASN A 139 11.00 -8.47 1.48
C ASN A 139 10.83 -9.22 2.80
N PHE A 140 9.63 -9.76 3.04
CA PHE A 140 9.32 -10.53 4.24
C PHE A 140 10.27 -11.70 4.45
N LYS A 141 10.68 -12.38 3.39
CA LYS A 141 11.61 -13.51 3.44
C LYS A 141 12.90 -13.18 4.19
N ASP A 142 13.38 -11.94 4.11
CA ASP A 142 14.62 -11.52 4.78
C ASP A 142 14.49 -11.41 6.30
N ARG A 143 13.28 -11.51 6.84
CA ARG A 143 12.98 -11.57 8.27
C ARG A 143 12.94 -13.00 8.83
N VAL A 144 13.09 -14.01 7.98
CA VAL A 144 12.95 -15.40 8.37
C VAL A 144 14.32 -16.07 8.49
N PHE A 145 14.56 -16.75 9.60
CA PHE A 145 15.79 -17.50 9.82
C PHE A 145 15.98 -18.62 8.78
N LEU A 146 17.21 -18.88 8.35
CA LEU A 146 17.57 -19.85 7.32
C LEU A 146 16.91 -19.58 5.94
N ASN A 147 16.60 -18.33 5.61
CA ASN A 147 15.99 -17.99 4.34
C ASN A 147 16.87 -18.30 3.12
N ASN A 148 18.18 -18.36 3.29
CA ASN A 148 19.13 -18.77 2.26
C ASN A 148 19.10 -20.28 1.95
N VAL A 149 18.58 -21.10 2.85
CA VAL A 149 18.47 -22.55 2.68
C VAL A 149 17.04 -22.97 2.35
N LEU A 150 16.06 -22.42 3.08
CA LEU A 150 14.64 -22.79 2.99
C LEU A 150 13.79 -21.72 2.30
N GLY A 151 14.42 -20.81 1.56
CA GLY A 151 13.74 -19.65 0.96
C GLY A 151 12.58 -19.97 0.05
N ASP A 152 12.61 -21.12 -0.63
CA ASP A 152 11.52 -21.55 -1.53
C ASP A 152 10.23 -21.92 -0.77
N TYR A 153 10.32 -22.14 0.54
CA TYR A 153 9.20 -22.50 1.41
C TYR A 153 8.69 -21.33 2.26
N ILE A 154 9.28 -20.15 2.12
CA ILE A 154 8.98 -18.96 2.90
C ILE A 154 8.16 -17.99 2.04
N PRO A 155 7.08 -17.38 2.58
CA PRO A 155 6.37 -16.32 1.87
C PRO A 155 7.35 -15.21 1.46
N SER A 156 7.30 -14.82 0.19
CA SER A 156 8.16 -13.79 -0.37
C SER A 156 7.31 -12.77 -1.11
N PHE A 157 7.37 -11.54 -0.69
CA PHE A 157 6.77 -10.38 -1.36
C PHE A 157 7.57 -9.13 -0.99
N ASN A 158 7.51 -8.15 -1.88
CA ASN A 158 8.08 -6.83 -1.64
C ASN A 158 6.99 -5.81 -1.31
N TYR A 159 7.38 -4.75 -0.59
CA TYR A 159 6.57 -3.56 -0.46
C TYR A 159 7.35 -2.34 -0.94
N LEU A 160 6.62 -1.31 -1.38
CA LEU A 160 7.22 -0.04 -1.78
C LEU A 160 7.36 0.87 -0.57
N VAL A 161 8.50 1.54 -0.47
CA VAL A 161 8.69 2.64 0.47
C VAL A 161 8.78 3.93 -0.31
N VAL A 162 7.95 4.89 0.03
CA VAL A 162 8.00 6.24 -0.52
C VAL A 162 8.55 7.19 0.55
N PRO A 163 9.86 7.47 0.52
CA PRO A 163 10.49 8.36 1.48
C PRO A 163 10.31 9.81 1.02
N LEU A 164 9.43 10.55 1.67
CA LEU A 164 9.13 11.94 1.30
C LEU A 164 10.33 12.87 1.42
N ASN A 165 11.22 12.60 2.37
CA ASN A 165 12.42 13.39 2.60
C ASN A 165 13.47 13.29 1.50
N LYS A 166 13.34 12.33 0.56
CA LYS A 166 14.27 12.17 -0.57
C LYS A 166 13.91 13.00 -1.79
N TYR A 167 12.68 13.50 -1.89
CA TYR A 167 12.27 14.34 -3.00
C TYR A 167 12.78 15.77 -2.78
N SER A 168 13.62 16.26 -3.69
CA SER A 168 14.01 17.66 -3.69
C SER A 168 12.83 18.56 -4.07
N LYS A 169 12.91 19.83 -3.69
CA LYS A 169 11.91 20.84 -4.12
C LYS A 169 11.79 20.89 -5.65
N GLN A 170 12.93 20.76 -6.34
CA GLN A 170 12.97 20.78 -7.80
C GLN A 170 12.26 19.57 -8.40
N ASP A 171 12.49 18.38 -7.88
CA ASP A 171 11.81 17.15 -8.34
C ASP A 171 10.28 17.29 -8.22
N LEU A 172 9.81 17.85 -7.10
CA LEU A 172 8.39 18.05 -6.86
C LEU A 172 7.78 19.11 -7.78
N ILE A 173 8.51 20.18 -8.05
CA ILE A 173 8.09 21.24 -8.99
C ILE A 173 7.97 20.67 -10.41
N GLU A 174 8.91 19.84 -10.84
CA GLU A 174 8.90 19.23 -12.17
C GLU A 174 7.76 18.26 -12.39
N LYS A 175 7.28 17.58 -11.34
CA LYS A 175 6.10 16.72 -11.43
C LYS A 175 4.81 17.48 -11.70
N ASN A 176 4.71 18.72 -11.23
CA ASN A 176 3.64 19.67 -11.52
C ASN A 176 2.22 19.09 -11.38
N ASP A 177 1.98 18.35 -10.32
CA ASP A 177 0.67 17.80 -9.95
C ASP A 177 0.24 18.27 -8.55
N GLU A 178 -1.02 18.04 -8.20
CA GLU A 178 -1.58 18.48 -6.90
C GLU A 178 -0.87 17.76 -5.74
N LEU A 179 -0.51 16.49 -5.92
CA LEU A 179 0.19 15.71 -4.90
C LEU A 179 1.58 16.28 -4.61
N SER A 180 2.33 16.62 -5.65
CA SER A 180 3.67 17.24 -5.50
C SER A 180 3.59 18.58 -4.79
N LEU A 181 2.53 19.35 -5.02
CA LEU A 181 2.28 20.60 -4.31
C LEU A 181 2.05 20.37 -2.81
N ILE A 182 1.28 19.34 -2.46
CA ILE A 182 1.06 18.96 -1.05
C ILE A 182 2.40 18.57 -0.39
N PHE A 183 3.24 17.80 -1.07
CA PHE A 183 4.55 17.42 -0.58
C PHE A 183 5.48 18.63 -0.40
N LEU A 184 5.46 19.58 -1.33
CA LEU A 184 6.21 20.83 -1.21
C LEU A 184 5.80 21.64 0.01
N ILE A 185 4.52 21.77 0.27
CA ILE A 185 3.96 22.48 1.44
C ILE A 185 4.43 21.80 2.73
N ASN A 186 4.45 20.47 2.77
CA ASN A 186 4.88 19.72 3.94
C ASN A 186 6.40 19.80 4.22
N GLN A 187 7.20 20.26 3.26
CA GLN A 187 8.65 20.49 3.42
C GLN A 187 8.98 21.90 3.96
N LEU A 188 7.99 22.78 4.07
CA LEU A 188 8.15 24.12 4.65
C LEU A 188 8.00 24.06 6.18
#